data_b07e5b13e1ef04d72c597e96e3b06575
#
_entry.id   b07e5b13e1ef04d72c597e96e3b06575
#
_cell.length_a   1.000
_cell.length_b   1.000
_cell.length_c   1.000
_cell.angle_alpha   90.00
_cell.angle_beta   90.00
_cell.angle_gamma   90.00
#
_symmetry.space_group_name_H-M   'P 1'
#
loop_
_entity.id
_entity.type
_entity.pdbx_description
1 polymer ?
#
loop_
_entity_poly.entity_id
_entity_poly.type
_entity_poly.pdbx_seq_one_letter_code
_entity_poly.pdbx_strand_id
1 'polypeptide(L)'
;NMLGEREPEIYGSDTLHDHVKEAKRVTNKFGYELRHYQSNNEGDLVDQIQNAREKHIGIIINPGALTPYGWSLHDALAASEGVIIEMHLSNPNQREPWRHTSVVAPVANGSIVGFGIQGYELSIRALHQIIEDDDK
;
A
#
# COMPACT_ATOMS: atom_id res chain seq x y z
N ASN A 1 0.91 12.47 1.60
CA ASN A 1 1.33 13.57 2.45
C ASN A 1 0.26 14.64 2.70
N MET A 2 -0.76 14.72 1.83
CA MET A 2 -1.89 15.66 1.96
C MET A 2 -3.13 15.05 2.63
N LEU A 3 -2.97 13.90 3.27
CA LEU A 3 -4.06 13.28 4.04
C LEU A 3 -4.49 14.17 5.21
N GLY A 4 -5.80 14.29 5.43
CA GLY A 4 -6.39 15.19 6.40
C GLY A 4 -6.62 16.63 5.90
N GLU A 5 -5.99 17.03 4.78
CA GLU A 5 -6.11 18.38 4.22
C GLU A 5 -6.81 18.38 2.85
N ARG A 6 -6.64 17.31 2.05
CA ARG A 6 -7.18 17.21 0.70
C ARG A 6 -8.44 16.35 0.67
N GLU A 7 -9.52 16.88 0.09
CA GLU A 7 -10.77 16.18 -0.23
C GLU A 7 -11.26 15.30 0.96
N PRO A 8 -11.50 15.87 2.16
CA PRO A 8 -11.86 15.08 3.35
C PRO A 8 -13.14 14.27 3.19
N GLU A 9 -14.03 14.65 2.27
CA GLU A 9 -15.22 13.91 1.89
C GLU A 9 -14.92 12.57 1.18
N ILE A 10 -13.71 12.44 0.58
CA ILE A 10 -13.25 11.24 -0.12
C ILE A 10 -12.27 10.43 0.73
N TYR A 11 -11.31 11.12 1.38
CA TYR A 11 -10.18 10.48 2.07
C TYR A 11 -10.30 10.50 3.59
N GLY A 12 -11.29 11.20 4.15
CA GLY A 12 -11.43 11.41 5.58
C GLY A 12 -10.51 12.51 6.13
N SER A 13 -10.61 12.76 7.43
CA SER A 13 -9.83 13.78 8.15
C SER A 13 -8.55 13.26 8.79
N ASP A 14 -8.31 11.95 8.74
CA ASP A 14 -7.11 11.34 9.32
C ASP A 14 -5.86 11.74 8.55
N THR A 15 -4.82 12.12 9.28
CA THR A 15 -3.53 12.50 8.72
C THR A 15 -2.69 11.27 8.37
N LEU A 16 -1.63 11.44 7.56
CA LEU A 16 -0.67 10.38 7.30
C LEU A 16 -0.08 9.81 8.61
N HIS A 17 0.14 10.69 9.62
CA HIS A 17 0.63 10.27 10.93
C HIS A 17 -0.35 9.31 11.62
N ASP A 18 -1.65 9.59 11.55
CA ASP A 18 -2.70 8.74 12.15
C ASP A 18 -2.72 7.37 11.47
N HIS A 19 -2.64 7.34 10.13
CA HIS A 19 -2.55 6.10 9.36
C HIS A 19 -1.31 5.26 9.74
N VAL A 20 -0.14 5.89 9.85
CA VAL A 20 1.11 5.20 10.24
C VAL A 20 1.03 4.68 11.67
N LYS A 21 0.49 5.47 12.59
CA LYS A 21 0.30 5.08 14.01
C LYS A 21 -0.60 3.86 14.13
N GLU A 22 -1.72 3.86 13.42
CA GLU A 22 -2.64 2.73 13.41
C GLU A 22 -2.03 1.49 12.78
N ALA A 23 -1.37 1.63 11.63
CA ALA A 23 -0.66 0.54 10.97
C ALA A 23 0.40 -0.09 11.89
N LYS A 24 1.20 0.71 12.60
CA LYS A 24 2.17 0.21 13.59
C LYS A 24 1.51 -0.57 14.72
N ARG A 25 0.38 -0.05 15.24
CA ARG A 25 -0.38 -0.73 16.30
C ARG A 25 -0.83 -2.13 15.87
N VAL A 26 -1.34 -2.24 14.65
CA VAL A 26 -1.81 -3.52 14.11
C VAL A 26 -0.65 -4.46 13.81
N THR A 27 0.40 -3.97 13.15
CA THR A 27 1.59 -4.75 12.79
C THR A 27 2.26 -5.38 14.01
N ASN A 28 2.38 -4.62 15.10
CA ASN A 28 2.96 -5.10 16.36
C ASN A 28 2.16 -6.25 16.98
N LYS A 29 0.84 -6.34 16.77
CA LYS A 29 0.02 -7.46 17.26
C LYS A 29 0.39 -8.79 16.60
N PHE A 30 0.93 -8.74 15.39
CA PHE A 30 1.39 -9.91 14.65
C PHE A 30 2.90 -10.17 14.80
N GLY A 31 3.58 -9.38 15.64
CA GLY A 31 5.02 -9.53 15.87
C GLY A 31 5.93 -8.99 14.76
N TYR A 32 5.38 -8.19 13.84
CA TYR A 32 6.14 -7.60 12.74
C TYR A 32 6.60 -6.18 13.06
N GLU A 33 7.72 -5.77 12.46
CA GLU A 33 8.18 -4.38 12.43
C GLU A 33 7.62 -3.68 11.20
N LEU A 34 7.00 -2.50 11.38
CA LEU A 34 6.56 -1.64 10.29
C LEU A 34 7.61 -0.57 9.98
N ARG A 35 8.07 -0.53 8.74
CA ARG A 35 8.77 0.60 8.16
C ARG A 35 7.84 1.35 7.23
N HIS A 36 7.79 2.66 7.38
CA HIS A 36 6.94 3.54 6.59
C HIS A 36 7.79 4.47 5.74
N TYR A 37 7.36 4.64 4.51
CA TYR A 37 7.94 5.62 3.58
C TYR A 37 6.85 6.29 2.74
N GLN A 38 7.02 7.58 2.44
CA GLN A 38 6.16 8.35 1.56
C GLN A 38 7.02 9.28 0.71
N SER A 39 6.75 9.33 -0.59
CA SER A 39 7.35 10.30 -1.51
C SER A 39 6.37 10.68 -2.61
N ASN A 40 6.53 11.88 -3.15
CA ASN A 40 5.84 12.33 -4.36
C ASN A 40 6.61 11.94 -5.64
N ASN A 41 7.83 11.41 -5.51
CA ASN A 41 8.68 10.99 -6.61
C ASN A 41 8.61 9.47 -6.79
N GLU A 42 8.28 9.03 -8.00
CA GLU A 42 8.25 7.58 -8.33
C GLU A 42 9.62 6.91 -8.10
N GLY A 43 10.72 7.58 -8.49
CA GLY A 43 12.08 7.07 -8.33
C GLY A 43 12.43 6.75 -6.87
N ASP A 44 12.06 7.65 -5.94
CA ASP A 44 12.29 7.41 -4.51
C ASP A 44 11.55 6.16 -4.01
N LEU A 45 10.32 5.93 -4.50
CA LEU A 45 9.54 4.73 -4.15
C LEU A 45 10.18 3.47 -4.73
N VAL A 46 10.65 3.52 -5.97
CA VAL A 46 11.39 2.43 -6.62
C VAL A 46 12.64 2.08 -5.80
N ASP A 47 13.43 3.07 -5.42
CA ASP A 47 14.63 2.87 -4.59
C ASP A 47 14.30 2.22 -3.24
N GLN A 48 13.20 2.63 -2.60
CA GLN A 48 12.75 2.02 -1.34
C GLN A 48 12.33 0.57 -1.52
N ILE A 49 11.60 0.24 -2.58
CA ILE A 49 11.19 -1.13 -2.88
C ILE A 49 12.42 -2.02 -3.15
N GLN A 50 13.37 -1.53 -3.94
CA GLN A 50 14.61 -2.25 -4.22
C GLN A 50 15.46 -2.46 -2.96
N ASN A 51 15.54 -1.44 -2.07
CA ASN A 51 16.24 -1.54 -0.80
C ASN A 51 15.52 -2.46 0.21
N ALA A 52 14.21 -2.65 0.06
CA ALA A 52 13.40 -3.56 0.87
C ALA A 52 13.56 -5.02 0.47
N ARG A 53 13.96 -5.29 -0.77
CA ARG A 53 14.22 -6.63 -1.28
C ARG A 53 15.13 -7.41 -0.33
N GLU A 54 14.82 -8.64 -0.06
CA GLU A 54 15.56 -9.53 0.87
C GLU A 54 15.50 -9.11 2.38
N LYS A 55 14.86 -7.98 2.71
CA LYS A 55 14.81 -7.47 4.10
C LYS A 55 13.40 -7.44 4.67
N HIS A 56 12.39 -7.53 3.83
CA HIS A 56 11.00 -7.39 4.21
C HIS A 56 10.18 -8.59 3.75
N ILE A 57 9.27 -9.02 4.60
CA ILE A 57 8.35 -10.13 4.31
C ILE A 57 7.17 -9.70 3.44
N GLY A 58 6.92 -8.41 3.33
CA GLY A 58 5.86 -7.89 2.48
C GLY A 58 5.84 -6.38 2.37
N ILE A 59 5.08 -5.92 1.38
CA ILE A 59 4.90 -4.51 1.03
C ILE A 59 3.41 -4.22 0.95
N ILE A 60 2.98 -3.17 1.63
CA ILE A 60 1.66 -2.56 1.44
C ILE A 60 1.91 -1.23 0.75
N ILE A 61 1.36 -1.06 -0.44
CA ILE A 61 1.57 0.13 -1.25
C ILE A 61 0.26 0.83 -1.58
N ASN A 62 0.20 2.14 -1.29
CA ASN A 62 -0.80 3.04 -1.85
C ASN A 62 -0.13 3.88 -2.95
N PRO A 63 -0.27 3.49 -4.22
CA PRO A 63 0.42 4.17 -5.31
C PRO A 63 -0.20 5.52 -5.68
N GLY A 64 -1.40 5.83 -5.15
CA GLY A 64 -2.08 7.09 -5.42
C GLY A 64 -2.28 7.31 -6.93
N ALA A 65 -1.92 8.50 -7.42
CA ALA A 65 -2.05 8.84 -8.84
C ALA A 65 -1.02 8.13 -9.75
N LEU A 66 -0.02 7.45 -9.20
CA LEU A 66 0.89 6.59 -9.97
C LEU A 66 0.23 5.29 -10.42
N THR A 67 -0.90 4.92 -9.84
CA THR A 67 -1.61 3.67 -10.10
C THR A 67 -1.78 3.33 -11.59
N PRO A 68 -2.21 4.25 -12.47
CA PRO A 68 -2.46 3.90 -13.88
C PRO A 68 -1.23 3.98 -14.79
N TYR A 69 -0.10 4.52 -14.33
CA TYR A 69 1.05 4.78 -15.23
C TYR A 69 2.44 4.59 -14.60
N GLY A 70 2.54 4.18 -13.34
CA GLY A 70 3.82 3.95 -12.65
C GLY A 70 4.48 2.63 -13.09
N TRP A 71 4.95 2.54 -14.33
CA TRP A 71 5.54 1.32 -14.87
C TRP A 71 6.88 0.96 -14.23
N SER A 72 7.69 1.96 -13.81
CA SER A 72 8.91 1.70 -13.03
C SER A 72 8.60 1.13 -11.67
N LEU A 73 7.48 1.57 -11.07
CA LEU A 73 6.98 1.03 -9.81
C LEU A 73 6.50 -0.42 -9.98
N HIS A 74 5.77 -0.71 -11.08
CA HIS A 74 5.39 -2.07 -11.46
C HIS A 74 6.61 -2.99 -11.52
N ASP A 75 7.64 -2.60 -12.27
CA ASP A 75 8.84 -3.42 -12.45
C ASP A 75 9.59 -3.66 -11.14
N ALA A 76 9.69 -2.64 -10.28
CA ALA A 76 10.31 -2.76 -8.96
C ALA A 76 9.56 -3.75 -8.06
N LEU A 77 8.22 -3.69 -8.07
CA LEU A 77 7.36 -4.61 -7.32
C LEU A 77 7.43 -6.03 -7.88
N ALA A 78 7.41 -6.19 -9.21
CA ALA A 78 7.55 -7.50 -9.87
C ALA A 78 8.88 -8.20 -9.52
N ALA A 79 9.94 -7.43 -9.25
CA ALA A 79 11.23 -7.94 -8.81
C ALA A 79 11.31 -8.22 -7.30
N SER A 80 10.27 -7.90 -6.53
CA SER A 80 10.20 -8.13 -5.09
C SER A 80 9.77 -9.56 -4.78
N GLU A 81 10.35 -10.17 -3.74
CA GLU A 81 10.07 -11.57 -3.36
C GLU A 81 9.00 -11.69 -2.27
N GLY A 82 8.62 -10.60 -1.63
CA GLY A 82 7.64 -10.62 -0.53
C GLY A 82 6.19 -10.50 -1.01
N VAL A 83 5.27 -10.68 -0.08
CA VAL A 83 3.83 -10.48 -0.31
C VAL A 83 3.54 -9.01 -0.59
N ILE A 84 2.80 -8.73 -1.66
CA ILE A 84 2.45 -7.36 -2.07
C ILE A 84 0.94 -7.17 -1.97
N ILE A 85 0.52 -6.15 -1.24
CA ILE A 85 -0.88 -5.71 -1.17
C ILE A 85 -0.97 -4.28 -1.72
N GLU A 86 -1.76 -4.10 -2.77
CA GLU A 86 -2.15 -2.77 -3.23
C GLU A 86 -3.29 -2.24 -2.37
N MET A 87 -3.17 -1.02 -1.85
CA MET A 87 -4.18 -0.41 -1.00
C MET A 87 -4.56 0.99 -1.48
N HIS A 88 -5.86 1.29 -1.47
CA HIS A 88 -6.40 2.62 -1.74
C HIS A 88 -7.44 2.99 -0.67
N LEU A 89 -7.36 4.22 -0.15
CA LEU A 89 -8.33 4.71 0.82
C LEU A 89 -9.73 4.84 0.21
N SER A 90 -9.81 5.44 -0.99
CA SER A 90 -11.05 5.57 -1.75
C SER A 90 -11.28 4.34 -2.63
N ASN A 91 -12.50 4.20 -3.16
CA ASN A 91 -12.78 3.22 -4.20
C ASN A 91 -12.51 3.84 -5.59
N PRO A 92 -11.42 3.45 -6.28
CA PRO A 92 -11.08 4.02 -7.60
C PRO A 92 -12.18 3.82 -8.64
N ASN A 93 -12.98 2.75 -8.53
CA ASN A 93 -14.05 2.45 -9.49
C ASN A 93 -15.25 3.41 -9.37
N GLN A 94 -15.34 4.19 -8.30
CA GLN A 94 -16.33 5.25 -8.10
C GLN A 94 -15.81 6.62 -8.52
N ARG A 95 -14.60 6.68 -9.04
CA ARG A 95 -13.89 7.90 -9.41
C ARG A 95 -13.79 8.05 -10.93
N GLU A 96 -12.92 8.95 -11.36
CA GLU A 96 -12.71 9.24 -12.79
C GLU A 96 -12.20 7.99 -13.54
N PRO A 97 -12.63 7.76 -14.79
CA PRO A 97 -12.30 6.53 -15.53
C PRO A 97 -10.81 6.22 -15.63
N TRP A 98 -9.96 7.25 -15.67
CA TRP A 98 -8.50 7.04 -15.73
C TRP A 98 -7.92 6.39 -14.46
N ARG A 99 -8.67 6.37 -13.34
CA ARG A 99 -8.27 5.70 -12.10
C ARG A 99 -8.63 4.22 -12.06
N HIS A 100 -9.42 3.74 -13.01
CA HIS A 100 -9.93 2.36 -12.99
C HIS A 100 -8.87 1.32 -13.36
N THR A 101 -7.76 1.72 -13.99
CA THR A 101 -6.68 0.82 -14.36
C THR A 101 -5.54 0.92 -13.36
N SER A 102 -5.03 -0.21 -12.91
CA SER A 102 -3.83 -0.28 -12.08
C SER A 102 -2.72 -1.07 -12.78
N VAL A 103 -1.53 -0.49 -12.86
CA VAL A 103 -0.33 -1.21 -13.26
C VAL A 103 0.30 -1.99 -12.10
N VAL A 104 -0.13 -1.71 -10.87
CA VAL A 104 0.35 -2.40 -9.66
C VAL A 104 -0.43 -3.69 -9.40
N ALA A 105 -1.76 -3.68 -9.61
CA ALA A 105 -2.62 -4.83 -9.32
C ALA A 105 -2.13 -6.16 -9.94
N PRO A 106 -1.60 -6.22 -11.19
CA PRO A 106 -1.12 -7.47 -11.78
C PRO A 106 0.07 -8.11 -11.05
N VAL A 107 0.83 -7.34 -10.29
CA VAL A 107 2.03 -7.82 -9.54
C VAL A 107 1.79 -7.88 -8.03
N ALA A 108 0.59 -7.52 -7.57
CA ALA A 108 0.17 -7.64 -6.18
C ALA A 108 -0.52 -8.98 -5.92
N ASN A 109 -0.38 -9.53 -4.70
CA ASN A 109 -1.12 -10.71 -4.25
C ASN A 109 -2.61 -10.39 -4.06
N GLY A 110 -2.94 -9.13 -3.80
CA GLY A 110 -4.32 -8.67 -3.68
C GLY A 110 -4.43 -7.15 -3.59
N SER A 111 -5.69 -6.66 -3.70
CA SER A 111 -5.99 -5.23 -3.61
C SER A 111 -7.09 -4.98 -2.59
N ILE A 112 -6.92 -3.96 -1.76
CA ILE A 112 -7.91 -3.49 -0.77
C ILE A 112 -8.21 -2.03 -1.09
N VAL A 113 -9.49 -1.73 -1.38
CA VAL A 113 -9.91 -0.41 -1.84
C VAL A 113 -11.18 0.06 -1.14
N GLY A 114 -11.29 1.35 -0.82
CA GLY A 114 -12.54 1.97 -0.40
C GLY A 114 -12.84 1.93 1.11
N PHE A 115 -11.92 1.50 1.96
CA PHE A 115 -12.13 1.36 3.40
C PHE A 115 -11.44 2.46 4.25
N GLY A 116 -11.01 3.56 3.63
CA GLY A 116 -10.34 4.65 4.34
C GLY A 116 -9.15 4.16 5.16
N ILE A 117 -8.99 4.69 6.38
CA ILE A 117 -7.90 4.33 7.29
C ILE A 117 -7.88 2.82 7.63
N GLN A 118 -9.04 2.17 7.69
CA GLN A 118 -9.14 0.73 7.96
C GLN A 118 -8.49 -0.13 6.88
N GLY A 119 -8.30 0.41 5.67
CA GLY A 119 -7.63 -0.29 4.58
C GLY A 119 -6.23 -0.77 4.92
N TYR A 120 -5.48 -0.04 5.73
CA TYR A 120 -4.14 -0.47 6.18
C TYR A 120 -4.22 -1.64 7.17
N GLU A 121 -5.14 -1.61 8.13
CA GLU A 121 -5.36 -2.75 9.03
C GLU A 121 -5.76 -4.01 8.25
N LEU A 122 -6.71 -3.88 7.33
CA LEU A 122 -7.15 -4.99 6.48
C LEU A 122 -6.00 -5.54 5.62
N SER A 123 -5.15 -4.66 5.08
CA SER A 123 -3.98 -5.05 4.30
C SER A 123 -2.95 -5.81 5.13
N ILE A 124 -2.68 -5.38 6.36
CA ILE A 124 -1.76 -6.05 7.29
C ILE A 124 -2.30 -7.45 7.65
N ARG A 125 -3.60 -7.57 7.91
CA ARG A 125 -4.24 -8.86 8.20
C ARG A 125 -4.18 -9.81 7.00
N ALA A 126 -4.47 -9.31 5.80
CA ALA A 126 -4.39 -10.09 4.57
C ALA A 126 -2.95 -10.55 4.29
N LEU A 127 -1.97 -9.66 4.45
CA LEU A 127 -0.55 -9.97 4.30
C LEU A 127 -0.12 -11.05 5.29
N HIS A 128 -0.47 -10.90 6.57
CA HIS A 128 -0.18 -11.91 7.60
C HIS A 128 -0.78 -13.27 7.24
N GLN A 129 -2.05 -13.32 6.81
CA GLN A 129 -2.70 -14.58 6.45
C GLN A 129 -2.01 -15.28 5.28
N ILE A 130 -1.59 -14.53 4.25
CA ILE A 130 -0.87 -15.11 3.10
C ILE A 130 0.46 -15.73 3.56
N ILE A 131 1.23 -15.03 4.40
CA ILE A 131 2.51 -15.54 4.93
C ILE A 131 2.28 -16.82 5.73
N GLU A 132 1.30 -16.85 6.63
CA GLU A 132 0.99 -18.03 7.45
C GLU A 132 0.53 -19.23 6.61
N ASP A 133 -0.09 -19.01 5.48
CA ASP A 133 -0.55 -20.07 4.58
C ASP A 133 0.59 -20.62 3.70
N ASP A 134 1.57 -19.78 3.35
CA ASP A 134 2.78 -20.20 2.60
C ASP A 134 3.75 -21.02 3.47
N ASP A 135 3.72 -20.87 4.80
CA ASP A 135 4.56 -21.60 5.75
C ASP A 135 4.00 -23.01 6.11
N LYS A 136 2.84 -23.41 5.57
CA LYS A 136 2.19 -24.71 5.81
C LYS A 136 2.48 -25.73 4.70
#